data_ae8b9f0a211081b34ff7e8acef47dbe1
#
_entry.id   ae8b9f0a211081b34ff7e8acef47dbe1
#
_cell.length_a   1.000
_cell.length_b   1.000
_cell.length_c   1.000
_cell.angle_alpha   90.00
_cell.angle_beta   90.00
_cell.angle_gamma   90.00
#
_symmetry.space_group_name_H-M   'P 1'
#
loop_
_entity.id
_entity.type
_entity.pdbx_description
1 polymer ?
#
loop_
_entity_poly.entity_id
_entity_poly.type
_entity_poly.pdbx_seq_one_letter_code
_entity_poly.pdbx_strand_id
1 'polypeptide(L)'
;MGDITFLPHYFRTLDETPLEVFPLLAPDFRFSFLWSKGDEAREFAGGLEEYEGYMRQREPDGQLHHIGFGTREGRREVVTGWTTKNGDPLASFTFAVELDEQDRAKRLFAARTLVFGGQVF
;
A
#
# COMPACT_ATOMS: atom_id res chain seq x y z
N MET A 1 2.79 -21.89 -0.70
CA MET A 1 2.42 -20.48 -0.84
C MET A 1 0.93 -20.38 -1.04
N GLY A 2 0.29 -19.45 -0.35
CA GLY A 2 -1.12 -19.20 -0.49
C GLY A 2 -1.41 -18.00 -1.37
N ASP A 3 -2.67 -17.83 -1.67
CA ASP A 3 -3.13 -16.67 -2.43
C ASP A 3 -3.11 -15.43 -1.57
N ILE A 4 -2.79 -14.30 -2.18
CA ILE A 4 -2.91 -13.01 -1.51
C ILE A 4 -4.38 -12.66 -1.36
N THR A 5 -4.76 -12.19 -0.17
CA THR A 5 -6.14 -11.81 0.14
C THR A 5 -6.24 -10.44 0.77
N PHE A 6 -5.29 -10.08 1.63
CA PHE A 6 -5.34 -8.82 2.35
C PHE A 6 -5.04 -7.63 1.44
N LEU A 7 -3.91 -7.65 0.73
CA LEU A 7 -3.49 -6.49 -0.06
C LEU A 7 -4.46 -6.14 -1.19
N PRO A 8 -5.06 -7.10 -1.92
CA PRO A 8 -6.08 -6.74 -2.90
C PRO A 8 -7.27 -6.01 -2.28
N HIS A 9 -7.74 -6.47 -1.12
CA HIS A 9 -8.84 -5.84 -0.41
C HIS A 9 -8.42 -4.47 0.13
N TYR A 10 -7.24 -4.37 0.70
CA TYR A 10 -6.69 -3.12 1.21
C TYR A 10 -6.60 -2.07 0.09
N PHE A 11 -6.08 -2.44 -1.08
CA PHE A 11 -5.97 -1.52 -2.21
C PHE A 11 -7.33 -1.05 -2.70
N ARG A 12 -8.30 -1.96 -2.79
CA ARG A 12 -9.65 -1.60 -3.19
C ARG A 12 -10.26 -0.58 -2.21
N THR A 13 -10.12 -0.85 -0.93
CA THR A 13 -10.61 0.06 0.11
C THR A 13 -9.90 1.41 0.03
N LEU A 14 -8.57 1.38 -0.11
CA LEU A 14 -7.76 2.58 -0.23
C LEU A 14 -8.15 3.44 -1.43
N ASP A 15 -8.45 2.81 -2.55
CA ASP A 15 -8.77 3.51 -3.80
C ASP A 15 -10.21 4.06 -3.79
N GLU A 16 -11.15 3.34 -3.20
CA GLU A 16 -12.58 3.70 -3.23
C GLU A 16 -13.02 4.49 -2.00
N THR A 17 -12.59 4.07 -0.81
CA THR A 17 -13.04 4.63 0.46
C THR A 17 -11.88 4.68 1.45
N PRO A 18 -10.91 5.60 1.25
CA PRO A 18 -9.65 5.59 2.02
C PRO A 18 -9.81 5.54 3.53
N LEU A 19 -10.82 6.21 4.09
CA LEU A 19 -11.00 6.23 5.55
C LEU A 19 -11.52 4.92 6.11
N GLU A 20 -12.00 4.00 5.27
CA GLU A 20 -12.45 2.68 5.70
C GLU A 20 -11.32 1.66 5.83
N VAL A 21 -10.06 2.08 5.62
CA VAL A 21 -8.93 1.17 5.83
C VAL A 21 -8.65 0.91 7.32
N PHE A 22 -9.08 1.80 8.22
CA PHE A 22 -8.72 1.70 9.64
C PHE A 22 -9.16 0.39 10.31
N PRO A 23 -10.36 -0.15 10.04
CA PRO A 23 -10.72 -1.46 10.59
C PRO A 23 -9.82 -2.60 10.15
N LEU A 24 -9.06 -2.41 9.08
CA LEU A 24 -8.12 -3.41 8.57
C LEU A 24 -6.77 -3.38 9.29
N LEU A 25 -6.56 -2.41 10.18
CA LEU A 25 -5.28 -2.18 10.84
C LEU A 25 -5.33 -2.65 12.30
N ALA A 26 -4.25 -3.30 12.76
CA ALA A 26 -4.13 -3.75 14.14
C ALA A 26 -3.93 -2.55 15.09
N PRO A 27 -4.26 -2.69 16.39
CA PRO A 27 -4.04 -1.61 17.35
C PRO A 27 -2.58 -1.19 17.48
N ASP A 28 -1.64 -2.12 17.26
CA ASP A 28 -0.20 -1.86 17.31
C ASP A 28 0.41 -1.67 15.92
N PHE A 29 -0.39 -1.26 14.97
CA PHE A 29 0.02 -1.06 13.58
C PHE A 29 1.23 -0.12 13.47
N ARG A 30 2.19 -0.52 12.63
CA ARG A 30 3.34 0.31 12.27
C ARG A 30 3.51 0.24 10.75
N PHE A 31 3.94 1.34 10.17
CA PHE A 31 4.18 1.39 8.73
C PHE A 31 5.48 2.13 8.41
N SER A 32 6.00 1.83 7.23
CA SER A 32 7.10 2.59 6.64
C SER A 32 6.82 2.71 5.15
N PHE A 33 6.73 3.94 4.68
CA PHE A 33 6.53 4.24 3.26
C PHE A 33 7.78 4.95 2.73
N LEU A 34 8.40 4.35 1.72
CA LEU A 34 9.51 4.94 1.01
C LEU A 34 9.03 5.34 -0.37
N TRP A 35 9.37 6.52 -0.81
CA TRP A 35 9.05 6.91 -2.18
C TRP A 35 10.17 7.74 -2.77
N SER A 36 10.32 7.63 -4.09
CA SER A 36 11.35 8.35 -4.81
C SER A 36 10.79 8.96 -6.09
N LYS A 37 11.39 10.06 -6.48
CA LYS A 37 11.09 10.75 -7.73
C LYS A 37 12.41 11.36 -8.22
N GLY A 38 12.94 10.82 -9.31
CA GLY A 38 14.28 11.23 -9.77
C GLY A 38 15.32 10.96 -8.71
N ASP A 39 16.07 11.99 -8.33
CA ASP A 39 17.13 11.89 -7.34
C ASP A 39 16.65 12.06 -5.90
N GLU A 40 15.36 12.35 -5.70
CA GLU A 40 14.82 12.53 -4.38
C GLU A 40 14.27 11.23 -3.83
N ALA A 41 14.55 10.97 -2.55
CA ALA A 41 13.97 9.86 -1.83
C ALA A 41 13.46 10.37 -0.47
N ARG A 42 12.31 9.88 -0.06
CA ARG A 42 11.69 10.27 1.21
C ARG A 42 11.14 9.06 1.92
N GLU A 43 11.08 9.16 3.25
CA GLU A 43 10.47 8.15 4.10
C GLU A 43 9.41 8.81 4.97
N PHE A 44 8.29 8.11 5.12
CA PHE A 44 7.26 8.48 6.08
C PHE A 44 6.89 7.22 6.86
N ALA A 45 7.07 7.25 8.18
CA ALA A 45 6.90 6.08 9.03
C ALA A 45 6.19 6.46 10.32
N GLY A 46 5.53 5.50 10.95
CA GLY A 46 4.86 5.73 12.21
C GLY A 46 3.88 4.63 12.57
N GLY A 47 2.92 4.97 13.42
CA GLY A 47 1.85 4.08 13.85
C GLY A 47 0.49 4.58 13.37
N LEU A 48 -0.58 4.15 14.07
CA LEU A 48 -1.94 4.50 13.68
C LEU A 48 -2.18 6.00 13.61
N GLU A 49 -1.65 6.75 14.57
CA GLU A 49 -1.88 8.18 14.63
C GLU A 49 -1.32 8.89 13.39
N GLU A 50 -0.07 8.57 13.04
CA GLU A 50 0.57 9.15 11.87
C GLU A 50 -0.12 8.72 10.58
N TYR A 51 -0.56 7.46 10.53
CA TYR A 51 -1.27 6.95 9.37
C TYR A 51 -2.64 7.64 9.21
N GLU A 52 -3.35 7.84 10.31
CA GLU A 52 -4.63 8.57 10.29
C GLU A 52 -4.45 9.98 9.76
N GLY A 53 -3.42 10.69 10.25
CA GLY A 53 -3.11 12.03 9.76
C GLY A 53 -2.85 12.06 8.27
N TYR A 54 -2.10 11.09 7.78
CA TYR A 54 -1.82 10.95 6.36
C TYR A 54 -3.11 10.69 5.55
N MET A 55 -3.94 9.76 6.00
CA MET A 55 -5.15 9.38 5.27
C MET A 55 -6.20 10.49 5.23
N ARG A 56 -6.28 11.30 6.30
CA ARG A 56 -7.23 12.43 6.32
C ARG A 56 -6.85 13.54 5.35
N GLN A 57 -5.59 13.64 4.97
CA GLN A 57 -5.11 14.61 3.98
C GLN A 57 -5.22 14.08 2.57
N ARG A 58 -5.47 12.78 2.42
CA ARG A 58 -5.54 12.15 1.12
C ARG A 58 -6.94 12.33 0.54
N GLU A 59 -7.02 12.94 -0.62
CA GLU A 59 -8.28 13.08 -1.35
C GLU A 59 -8.38 12.01 -2.43
N PRO A 60 -9.60 11.52 -2.70
CA PRO A 60 -9.80 10.64 -3.85
C PRO A 60 -9.42 11.41 -5.13
N ASP A 61 -8.43 10.94 -5.84
CA ASP A 61 -7.87 11.66 -6.97
C ASP A 61 -7.76 10.80 -8.22
N GLY A 62 -8.50 9.68 -8.26
CA GLY A 62 -8.51 8.79 -9.40
C GLY A 62 -7.33 7.84 -9.45
N GLN A 63 -6.58 7.73 -8.35
CA GLN A 63 -5.50 6.74 -8.27
C GLN A 63 -6.06 5.34 -8.08
N LEU A 64 -5.52 4.39 -8.82
CA LEU A 64 -5.83 2.97 -8.70
C LEU A 64 -4.54 2.18 -8.54
N HIS A 65 -4.58 1.19 -7.65
CA HIS A 65 -3.47 0.26 -7.42
C HIS A 65 -3.72 -1.02 -8.22
N HIS A 66 -2.74 -1.39 -9.04
CA HIS A 66 -2.81 -2.59 -9.86
C HIS A 66 -1.72 -3.56 -9.43
N ILE A 67 -2.09 -4.80 -9.16
CA ILE A 67 -1.14 -5.84 -8.75
C ILE A 67 -0.68 -6.60 -9.98
N GLY A 68 0.63 -6.63 -10.23
CA GLY A 68 1.21 -7.43 -11.28
C GLY A 68 1.60 -8.81 -10.81
N PHE A 69 2.13 -8.92 -9.59
CA PHE A 69 2.55 -10.18 -9.00
C PHE A 69 2.40 -10.10 -7.48
N GLY A 70 2.03 -11.21 -6.87
CA GLY A 70 1.94 -11.27 -5.42
C GLY A 70 2.09 -12.68 -4.89
N THR A 71 2.54 -12.79 -3.65
CA THR A 71 2.70 -14.07 -2.97
C THR A 71 2.37 -13.91 -1.49
N ARG A 72 1.90 -14.99 -0.89
CA ARG A 72 1.63 -15.04 0.55
C ARG A 72 2.32 -16.24 1.16
N GLU A 73 2.96 -16.01 2.30
CA GLU A 73 3.53 -17.06 3.12
C GLU A 73 3.13 -16.82 4.58
N GLY A 74 2.32 -17.74 5.12
CA GLY A 74 1.77 -17.58 6.47
C GLY A 74 0.92 -16.31 6.57
N ARG A 75 1.32 -15.40 7.45
CA ARG A 75 0.62 -14.14 7.68
C ARG A 75 1.28 -12.96 6.97
N ARG A 76 2.09 -13.22 5.97
CA ARG A 76 2.81 -12.18 5.22
C ARG A 76 2.42 -12.23 3.76
N GLU A 77 2.19 -11.06 3.19
CA GLU A 77 1.94 -10.90 1.76
C GLU A 77 2.94 -9.89 1.19
N VAL A 78 3.39 -10.15 -0.02
CA VAL A 78 4.25 -9.22 -0.77
C VAL A 78 3.68 -9.12 -2.17
N VAL A 79 3.54 -7.90 -2.67
CA VAL A 79 3.07 -7.66 -4.04
C VAL A 79 3.95 -6.62 -4.71
N THR A 80 4.06 -6.72 -6.03
CA THR A 80 4.58 -5.64 -6.86
C THR A 80 3.51 -5.26 -7.87
N GLY A 81 3.54 -4.00 -8.30
CA GLY A 81 2.55 -3.50 -9.23
C GLY A 81 2.81 -2.06 -9.61
N TRP A 82 1.76 -1.40 -10.02
CA TRP A 82 1.85 -0.02 -10.46
C TRP A 82 0.57 0.72 -10.10
N THR A 83 0.67 2.04 -10.01
CA THR A 83 -0.50 2.90 -9.85
C THR A 83 -0.73 3.70 -11.11
N THR A 84 -2.01 3.96 -11.36
CA THR A 84 -2.44 4.89 -12.40
C THR A 84 -3.23 6.01 -11.74
N LYS A 85 -3.25 7.16 -12.42
CA LYS A 85 -4.10 8.28 -12.01
C LYS A 85 -4.88 8.72 -13.23
N ASN A 86 -6.21 8.56 -13.14
CA ASN A 86 -7.10 8.86 -14.28
C ASN A 86 -6.66 8.14 -15.57
N GLY A 87 -6.18 6.90 -15.42
CA GLY A 87 -5.73 6.08 -16.54
C GLY A 87 -4.27 6.26 -16.94
N ASP A 88 -3.59 7.28 -16.43
CA ASP A 88 -2.19 7.53 -16.78
C ASP A 88 -1.25 6.88 -15.76
N PRO A 89 -0.11 6.32 -16.20
CA PRO A 89 0.88 5.76 -15.28
C PRO A 89 1.39 6.80 -14.30
N LEU A 90 1.47 6.43 -13.02
CA LEU A 90 1.93 7.32 -11.96
C LEU A 90 3.17 6.79 -11.25
N ALA A 91 3.18 5.52 -10.87
CA ALA A 91 4.27 4.96 -10.07
C ALA A 91 4.32 3.45 -10.21
N SER A 92 5.46 2.88 -9.89
CA SER A 92 5.59 1.45 -9.62
C SER A 92 5.79 1.26 -8.11
N PHE A 93 5.41 0.09 -7.58
CA PHE A 93 5.47 -0.13 -6.14
C PHE A 93 5.76 -1.58 -5.77
N THR A 94 6.24 -1.72 -4.53
CA THR A 94 6.26 -2.99 -3.80
C THR A 94 5.62 -2.72 -2.45
N PHE A 95 4.67 -3.57 -2.06
CA PHE A 95 4.06 -3.56 -0.73
C PHE A 95 4.33 -4.89 -0.04
N ALA A 96 4.59 -4.83 1.25
CA ALA A 96 4.68 -6.01 2.09
C ALA A 96 3.85 -5.77 3.35
N VAL A 97 3.12 -6.79 3.80
CA VAL A 97 2.30 -6.70 5.00
C VAL A 97 2.51 -7.93 5.87
N GLU A 98 2.52 -7.71 7.19
CA GLU A 98 2.42 -8.78 8.17
C GLU A 98 1.11 -8.61 8.90
N LEU A 99 0.32 -9.69 8.97
CA LEU A 99 -1.00 -9.68 9.60
C LEU A 99 -0.91 -10.22 11.02
N ASP A 100 -1.80 -9.74 11.88
CA ASP A 100 -1.98 -10.29 13.22
C ASP A 100 -2.90 -11.51 13.19
N GLU A 101 -3.24 -12.04 14.36
CA GLU A 101 -4.09 -13.23 14.48
C GLU A 101 -5.54 -13.00 14.03
N GLN A 102 -5.97 -11.76 13.93
CA GLN A 102 -7.30 -11.39 13.42
C GLN A 102 -7.27 -10.94 11.98
N ASP A 103 -6.17 -11.22 11.25
CA ASP A 103 -5.99 -10.83 9.85
C ASP A 103 -6.02 -9.31 9.63
N ARG A 104 -5.55 -8.53 10.62
CA ARG A 104 -5.39 -7.09 10.50
C ARG A 104 -3.92 -6.76 10.27
N ALA A 105 -3.65 -5.70 9.54
CA ALA A 105 -2.27 -5.30 9.26
C ALA A 105 -1.57 -4.85 10.54
N LYS A 106 -0.48 -5.54 10.88
CA LYS A 106 0.38 -5.24 12.01
C LYS A 106 1.60 -4.46 11.58
N ARG A 107 2.15 -4.81 10.43
CA ARG A 107 3.29 -4.11 9.82
C ARG A 107 2.99 -3.92 8.34
N LEU A 108 3.21 -2.73 7.83
CA LEU A 108 3.01 -2.43 6.42
C LEU A 108 4.21 -1.67 5.90
N PHE A 109 4.80 -2.19 4.85
CA PHE A 109 5.90 -1.54 4.14
C PHE A 109 5.46 -1.25 2.72
N ALA A 110 5.79 -0.06 2.21
CA ALA A 110 5.59 0.28 0.82
C ALA A 110 6.82 1.02 0.29
N ALA A 111 7.29 0.61 -0.87
CA ALA A 111 8.28 1.32 -1.63
C ALA A 111 7.67 1.70 -2.97
N ARG A 112 7.88 2.95 -3.39
CA ARG A 112 7.18 3.50 -4.52
C ARG A 112 8.10 4.44 -5.29
N THR A 113 8.17 4.25 -6.62
CA THR A 113 8.92 5.14 -7.51
C THR A 113 7.93 5.87 -8.40
N LEU A 114 7.91 7.20 -8.28
CA LEU A 114 7.04 8.04 -9.08
C LEU A 114 7.64 8.26 -10.45
N VAL A 115 6.78 8.39 -11.43
CA VAL A 115 7.06 8.96 -12.74
C VAL A 115 7.17 8.00 -13.91
N PHE A 116 7.59 6.77 -13.71
CA PHE A 116 7.87 5.98 -14.89
C PHE A 116 6.90 4.84 -14.95
N GLY A 117 5.91 4.87 -15.78
CA GLY A 117 4.92 3.85 -15.91
C GLY A 117 5.50 2.46 -16.01
N GLY A 118 6.26 2.11 -14.99
CA GLY A 118 7.07 0.91 -14.97
C GLY A 118 6.30 -0.34 -14.67
N GLN A 119 5.32 -0.66 -15.50
CA GLN A 119 4.69 -1.95 -15.43
C GLN A 119 5.66 -2.98 -16.00
N VAL A 120 6.22 -3.81 -15.13
CA VAL A 120 7.14 -4.88 -15.51
C VAL A 120 6.40 -6.22 -15.50
N PHE A 121 5.49 -6.40 -14.60
CA PHE A 121 4.71 -7.63 -14.46
C PHE A 121 3.25 -7.42 -14.82
#